data_3098ae7ded91da6e03dbb69998cfd59c
#
_entry.id   3098ae7ded91da6e03dbb69998cfd59c
#
_cell.length_a   1.000
_cell.length_b   1.000
_cell.length_c   1.000
_cell.angle_alpha   90.00
_cell.angle_beta   90.00
_cell.angle_gamma   90.00
#
_symmetry.space_group_name_H-M   'P 1'
#
loop_
_entity.id
_entity.type
_entity.pdbx_description
1 polymer ?
#
loop_
_entity_poly.entity_id
_entity_poly.type
_entity_poly.pdbx_seq_one_letter_code
_entity_poly.pdbx_strand_id
1 'polypeptide(L)'
;YAKTRQQFGKPIASFQMVQAMLADMYTQIEAARSLSLRTAAMCEGLEEGEGGRGEIHKLTAAAIYKAAEATSFVLDKAVQIHGGSGYMRDTEVNRLYRTGRVLEVGADTQEVRKLIISGELLKN
;
A
#
# COMPACT_ATOMS: atom_id res chain seq x y z
N TYR A 1 -2.78 -15.81 10.99
CA TYR A 1 -3.44 -15.47 12.24
C TYR A 1 -4.93 -15.72 12.18
N ALA A 2 -5.66 -15.20 11.19
CA ALA A 2 -7.11 -15.35 11.08
C ALA A 2 -7.58 -16.83 11.01
N LYS A 3 -6.76 -17.73 10.47
CA LYS A 3 -7.04 -19.17 10.42
C LYS A 3 -6.82 -19.89 11.74
N THR A 4 -5.98 -19.35 12.62
CA THR A 4 -5.58 -20.00 13.88
C THR A 4 -6.25 -19.39 15.11
N ARG A 5 -6.50 -18.08 15.10
CA ARG A 5 -7.18 -17.39 16.20
C ARG A 5 -8.64 -17.77 16.25
N GLN A 6 -9.09 -18.22 17.42
CA GLN A 6 -10.47 -18.63 17.64
C GLN A 6 -11.22 -17.62 18.52
N GLN A 7 -12.46 -17.34 18.14
CA GLN A 7 -13.46 -16.63 18.92
C GLN A 7 -14.85 -17.20 18.63
N PHE A 8 -15.73 -17.20 19.61
CA PHE A 8 -17.08 -17.76 19.48
C PHE A 8 -17.08 -19.20 18.96
N GLY A 9 -16.10 -20.01 19.41
CA GLY A 9 -16.00 -21.44 19.10
C GLY A 9 -15.46 -21.79 17.72
N LYS A 10 -14.96 -20.83 16.93
CA LYS A 10 -14.44 -21.06 15.57
C LYS A 10 -13.33 -20.08 15.18
N PRO A 11 -12.49 -20.42 14.15
CA PRO A 11 -11.51 -19.50 13.63
C PRO A 11 -12.13 -18.19 13.15
N ILE A 12 -11.48 -17.06 13.40
CA ILE A 12 -12.02 -15.74 13.02
C ILE A 12 -12.13 -15.57 11.51
N ALA A 13 -11.35 -16.31 10.73
CA ALA A 13 -11.48 -16.36 9.26
C ALA A 13 -12.86 -16.86 8.75
N SER A 14 -13.66 -17.48 9.62
CA SER A 14 -15.02 -17.92 9.27
C SER A 14 -16.08 -16.82 9.37
N PHE A 15 -15.74 -15.65 9.89
CA PHE A 15 -16.66 -14.52 9.99
C PHE A 15 -16.60 -13.65 8.75
N GLN A 16 -17.77 -13.33 8.17
CA GLN A 16 -17.88 -12.58 6.92
C GLN A 16 -17.21 -11.20 6.98
N MET A 17 -17.28 -10.51 8.12
CA MET A 17 -16.61 -9.21 8.28
C MET A 17 -15.07 -9.33 8.20
N VAL A 18 -14.49 -10.43 8.71
CA VAL A 18 -13.05 -10.70 8.57
C VAL A 18 -12.71 -11.05 7.13
N GLN A 19 -13.55 -11.86 6.49
CA GLN A 19 -13.38 -12.22 5.06
C GLN A 19 -13.44 -10.99 4.16
N ALA A 20 -14.37 -10.06 4.42
CA ALA A 20 -14.46 -8.80 3.69
C ALA A 20 -13.17 -7.97 3.83
N MET A 21 -12.66 -7.79 5.05
CA MET A 21 -11.38 -7.09 5.26
C MET A 21 -10.23 -7.75 4.50
N LEU A 22 -10.14 -9.07 4.48
CA LEU A 22 -9.10 -9.81 3.74
C LEU A 22 -9.23 -9.62 2.22
N ALA A 23 -10.46 -9.61 1.70
CA ALA A 23 -10.71 -9.35 0.27
C ALA A 23 -10.33 -7.93 -0.13
N ASP A 24 -10.67 -6.94 0.69
CA ASP A 24 -10.29 -5.53 0.47
C ASP A 24 -8.76 -5.36 0.50
N MET A 25 -8.09 -5.98 1.48
CA MET A 25 -6.62 -5.96 1.59
C MET A 25 -5.98 -6.55 0.33
N TYR A 26 -6.44 -7.71 -0.13
CA TYR A 26 -5.94 -8.36 -1.33
C TYR A 26 -6.09 -7.46 -2.57
N THR A 27 -7.28 -6.88 -2.74
CA THR A 27 -7.58 -6.00 -3.87
C THR A 27 -6.66 -4.77 -3.89
N GLN A 28 -6.40 -4.14 -2.74
CA GLN A 28 -5.49 -3.01 -2.64
C GLN A 28 -4.04 -3.39 -2.98
N ILE A 29 -3.59 -4.55 -2.52
CA ILE A 29 -2.24 -5.07 -2.81
C ILE A 29 -2.08 -5.31 -4.32
N GLU A 30 -3.04 -6.00 -4.95
CA GLU A 30 -2.94 -6.33 -6.37
C GLU A 30 -3.03 -5.09 -7.27
N ALA A 31 -3.85 -4.10 -6.91
CA ALA A 31 -3.91 -2.84 -7.63
C ALA A 31 -2.57 -2.08 -7.56
N ALA A 32 -1.97 -1.99 -6.36
CA ALA A 32 -0.66 -1.34 -6.18
C ALA A 32 0.45 -2.10 -6.89
N ARG A 33 0.46 -3.44 -6.79
CA ARG A 33 1.43 -4.32 -7.47
C ARG A 33 1.37 -4.17 -8.99
N SER A 34 0.17 -4.22 -9.57
CA SER A 34 -0.04 -4.10 -11.02
C SER A 34 0.45 -2.76 -11.56
N LEU A 35 0.16 -1.65 -10.86
CA LEU A 35 0.64 -0.34 -11.24
C LEU A 35 2.17 -0.24 -11.13
N SER A 36 2.76 -0.78 -10.07
CA SER A 36 4.21 -0.80 -9.87
C SER A 36 4.93 -1.61 -10.94
N LEU A 37 4.44 -2.81 -11.28
CA LEU A 37 5.01 -3.66 -12.33
C LEU A 37 4.88 -3.01 -13.72
N ARG A 38 3.74 -2.42 -14.03
CA ARG A 38 3.57 -1.65 -15.27
C ARG A 38 4.57 -0.49 -15.35
N THR A 39 4.75 0.25 -14.27
CA THR A 39 5.71 1.35 -14.21
C THR A 39 7.14 0.85 -14.39
N ALA A 40 7.51 -0.23 -13.73
CA ALA A 40 8.84 -0.84 -13.86
C ALA A 40 9.12 -1.28 -15.31
N ALA A 41 8.15 -1.93 -15.96
CA ALA A 41 8.28 -2.34 -17.36
C ALA A 41 8.47 -1.13 -18.32
N MET A 42 7.86 0.01 -18.03
CA MET A 42 8.04 1.23 -18.81
C MET A 42 9.39 1.92 -18.55
N CYS A 43 10.04 1.64 -17.43
CA CYS A 43 11.38 2.13 -17.15
C CYS A 43 12.49 1.22 -17.71
N GLU A 44 12.13 0.03 -18.20
CA GLU A 44 13.11 -0.90 -18.77
C GLU A 44 13.73 -0.31 -20.06
N GLY A 45 15.06 -0.26 -20.08
CA GLY A 45 15.80 0.29 -21.21
C GLY A 45 16.03 1.80 -21.20
N LEU A 46 15.61 2.51 -20.14
CA LEU A 46 15.95 3.93 -19.98
C LEU A 46 17.42 4.09 -19.58
N GLU A 47 18.06 5.12 -20.15
CA GLU A 47 19.40 5.54 -19.74
C GLU A 47 19.34 6.40 -18.46
N GLU A 48 20.51 6.54 -17.78
CA GLU A 48 20.61 7.37 -16.59
C GLU A 48 20.22 8.82 -16.89
N GLY A 49 19.30 9.36 -16.10
CA GLY A 49 18.73 10.71 -16.28
C GLY A 49 17.49 10.79 -17.15
N GLU A 50 17.10 9.71 -17.82
CA GLU A 50 15.81 9.63 -18.52
C GLU A 50 14.67 9.35 -17.54
N GLY A 51 13.45 9.74 -17.89
CA GLY A 51 12.25 9.49 -17.08
C GLY A 51 11.99 10.54 -15.99
N GLY A 52 12.83 11.56 -15.87
CA GLY A 52 12.63 12.64 -14.88
C GLY A 52 11.44 13.56 -15.16
N ARG A 53 10.78 13.43 -16.32
CA ARG A 53 9.61 14.21 -16.73
C ARG A 53 8.68 13.39 -17.63
N GLY A 54 7.46 13.89 -17.84
CA GLY A 54 6.47 13.26 -18.73
C GLY A 54 5.81 12.02 -18.16
N GLU A 55 5.50 11.06 -19.02
CA GLU A 55 4.69 9.88 -18.69
C GLU A 55 5.33 9.00 -17.60
N ILE A 56 6.63 8.76 -17.68
CA ILE A 56 7.34 7.93 -16.72
C ILE A 56 7.39 8.60 -15.33
N HIS A 57 7.68 9.89 -15.26
CA HIS A 57 7.67 10.65 -14.03
C HIS A 57 6.30 10.61 -13.34
N LYS A 58 5.25 10.83 -14.13
CA LYS A 58 3.85 10.74 -13.67
C LYS A 58 3.52 9.34 -13.14
N LEU A 59 3.85 8.29 -13.91
CA LEU A 59 3.56 6.91 -13.50
C LEU A 59 4.36 6.47 -12.29
N THR A 60 5.63 6.86 -12.17
CA THR A 60 6.45 6.56 -11.00
C THR A 60 5.86 7.21 -9.74
N ALA A 61 5.49 8.49 -9.83
CA ALA A 61 4.82 9.17 -8.73
C ALA A 61 3.50 8.50 -8.35
N ALA A 62 2.69 8.09 -9.35
CA ALA A 62 1.42 7.41 -9.14
C ALA A 62 1.61 6.01 -8.52
N ALA A 63 2.62 5.25 -8.93
CA ALA A 63 2.91 3.93 -8.40
C ALA A 63 3.32 4.00 -6.92
N ILE A 64 4.22 4.92 -6.56
CA ILE A 64 4.64 5.14 -5.18
C ILE A 64 3.47 5.64 -4.34
N TYR A 65 2.69 6.61 -4.85
CA TYR A 65 1.49 7.10 -4.19
C TYR A 65 0.52 5.97 -3.86
N LYS A 66 0.18 5.13 -4.85
CA LYS A 66 -0.76 4.02 -4.68
C LYS A 66 -0.21 2.93 -3.76
N ALA A 67 1.08 2.62 -3.84
CA ALA A 67 1.71 1.64 -2.95
C ALA A 67 1.69 2.08 -1.47
N ALA A 68 1.97 3.35 -1.21
CA ALA A 68 1.91 3.90 0.15
C ALA A 68 0.49 3.89 0.72
N GLU A 69 -0.51 4.33 -0.08
CA GLU A 69 -1.93 4.30 0.30
C GLU A 69 -2.40 2.86 0.59
N ALA A 70 -2.07 1.92 -0.29
CA ALA A 70 -2.41 0.51 -0.11
C ALA A 70 -1.75 -0.07 1.16
N THR A 71 -0.49 0.28 1.43
CA THR A 71 0.23 -0.16 2.64
C THR A 71 -0.47 0.32 3.90
N SER A 72 -0.83 1.60 3.99
CA SER A 72 -1.55 2.14 5.16
C SER A 72 -2.90 1.47 5.35
N PHE A 73 -3.67 1.30 4.28
CA PHE A 73 -4.96 0.60 4.33
C PHE A 73 -4.82 -0.85 4.81
N VAL A 74 -3.89 -1.60 4.22
CA VAL A 74 -3.68 -3.03 4.54
C VAL A 74 -3.21 -3.21 5.98
N LEU A 75 -2.28 -2.38 6.44
CA LEU A 75 -1.76 -2.47 7.80
C LEU A 75 -2.80 -2.07 8.84
N ASP A 76 -3.67 -1.09 8.55
CA ASP A 76 -4.82 -0.75 9.40
C ASP A 76 -5.75 -1.96 9.57
N LYS A 77 -6.14 -2.61 8.47
CA LYS A 77 -6.97 -3.81 8.53
C LYS A 77 -6.27 -4.99 9.19
N ALA A 78 -4.96 -5.14 8.99
CA ALA A 78 -4.18 -6.19 9.66
C ALA A 78 -4.19 -6.01 11.18
N VAL A 79 -3.96 -4.80 11.69
CA VAL A 79 -4.07 -4.49 13.13
C VAL A 79 -5.49 -4.79 13.63
N GLN A 80 -6.51 -4.38 12.89
CA GLN A 80 -7.91 -4.63 13.25
C GLN A 80 -8.22 -6.13 13.35
N ILE A 81 -7.77 -6.94 12.39
CA ILE A 81 -7.96 -8.41 12.40
C ILE A 81 -7.24 -9.05 13.60
N HIS A 82 -6.08 -8.54 14.00
CA HIS A 82 -5.35 -9.04 15.17
C HIS A 82 -5.99 -8.60 16.50
N GLY A 83 -6.90 -7.63 16.49
CA GLY A 83 -7.54 -7.12 17.70
C GLY A 83 -6.52 -6.61 18.72
N GLY A 84 -6.70 -6.95 20.00
CA GLY A 84 -5.79 -6.53 21.07
C GLY A 84 -4.32 -6.94 20.84
N SER A 85 -4.09 -8.10 20.21
CA SER A 85 -2.73 -8.52 19.83
C SER A 85 -2.09 -7.56 18.82
N GLY A 86 -2.88 -7.00 17.90
CA GLY A 86 -2.39 -6.02 16.91
C GLY A 86 -1.98 -4.68 17.56
N TYR A 87 -2.54 -4.35 18.70
CA TYR A 87 -2.19 -3.14 19.46
C TYR A 87 -0.87 -3.29 20.22
N MET A 88 -0.48 -4.49 20.59
CA MET A 88 0.71 -4.75 21.40
C MET A 88 1.99 -4.42 20.64
N ARG A 89 2.87 -3.65 21.30
CA ARG A 89 4.09 -3.08 20.67
C ARG A 89 5.11 -4.12 20.20
N ASP A 90 5.13 -5.29 20.82
CA ASP A 90 6.05 -6.39 20.57
C ASP A 90 5.60 -7.32 19.42
N THR A 91 4.41 -7.07 18.86
CA THR A 91 3.92 -7.84 17.71
C THR A 91 4.44 -7.30 16.39
N GLU A 92 4.67 -8.21 15.43
CA GLU A 92 5.16 -7.82 14.11
C GLU A 92 4.18 -6.92 13.37
N VAL A 93 2.88 -7.20 13.44
CA VAL A 93 1.87 -6.39 12.77
C VAL A 93 1.86 -4.95 13.27
N ASN A 94 2.05 -4.73 14.58
CA ASN A 94 2.17 -3.40 15.14
C ASN A 94 3.45 -2.69 14.69
N ARG A 95 4.57 -3.41 14.66
CA ARG A 95 5.84 -2.89 14.14
C ARG A 95 5.69 -2.44 12.68
N LEU A 96 5.08 -3.28 11.84
CA LEU A 96 4.84 -2.97 10.43
C LEU A 96 3.90 -1.77 10.25
N TYR A 97 2.83 -1.68 11.06
CA TYR A 97 1.89 -0.55 11.04
C TYR A 97 2.61 0.78 11.28
N ARG A 98 3.45 0.84 12.30
CA ARG A 98 4.24 2.06 12.59
C ARG A 98 5.24 2.37 11.48
N THR A 99 5.97 1.35 10.98
CA THR A 99 6.97 1.52 9.94
C THR A 99 6.34 1.87 8.60
N GLY A 100 5.18 1.30 8.28
CA GLY A 100 4.48 1.55 7.02
C GLY A 100 4.10 3.02 6.82
N ARG A 101 3.88 3.76 7.90
CA ARG A 101 3.57 5.18 7.83
C ARG A 101 4.67 6.02 7.16
N VAL A 102 5.93 5.60 7.23
CA VAL A 102 7.03 6.30 6.58
C VAL A 102 6.85 6.40 5.05
N LEU A 103 6.16 5.44 4.43
CA LEU A 103 5.94 5.44 2.99
C LEU A 103 5.04 6.58 2.48
N GLU A 104 4.25 7.17 3.37
CA GLU A 104 3.40 8.32 3.02
C GLU A 104 4.09 9.68 3.23
N VAL A 105 5.13 9.72 4.06
CA VAL A 105 5.79 10.97 4.45
C VAL A 105 7.27 11.01 4.05
N GLY A 106 7.89 9.85 3.80
CA GLY A 106 9.31 9.74 3.46
C GLY A 106 9.58 9.98 1.99
N ALA A 107 10.73 10.55 1.69
CA ALA A 107 11.27 10.81 0.34
C ALA A 107 10.39 11.70 -0.56
N ASP A 108 9.37 12.25 -0.19
CA ASP A 108 8.30 13.10 -0.73
C ASP A 108 6.98 12.67 -0.13
N THR A 109 6.22 13.64 0.33
CA THR A 109 4.89 13.36 0.88
C THR A 109 3.90 12.98 -0.22
N GLN A 110 2.78 12.39 0.18
CA GLN A 110 1.69 12.09 -0.76
C GLN A 110 1.18 13.34 -1.49
N GLU A 111 1.20 14.50 -0.83
CA GLU A 111 0.81 15.78 -1.42
C GLU A 111 1.76 16.21 -2.55
N VAL A 112 3.06 16.06 -2.36
CA VAL A 112 4.07 16.34 -3.40
C VAL A 112 3.90 15.40 -4.59
N ARG A 113 3.64 14.12 -4.36
CA ARG A 113 3.38 13.15 -5.44
C ARG A 113 2.13 13.52 -6.24
N LYS A 114 1.06 13.98 -5.59
CA LYS A 114 -0.14 14.49 -6.29
C LYS A 114 0.18 15.72 -7.15
N LEU A 115 1.04 16.63 -6.67
CA LEU A 115 1.49 17.79 -7.46
C LEU A 115 2.30 17.35 -8.69
N ILE A 116 3.18 16.35 -8.56
CA ILE A 116 3.91 15.79 -9.69
C ILE A 116 2.94 15.22 -10.73
N ILE A 117 2.01 14.38 -10.30
CA ILE A 117 1.02 13.75 -11.19
C ILE A 117 0.19 14.81 -11.92
N SER A 118 -0.40 15.75 -11.17
CA SER A 118 -1.22 16.80 -11.77
C SER A 118 -0.42 17.74 -12.67
N GLY A 119 0.80 18.08 -12.29
CA GLY A 119 1.69 18.91 -13.10
C GLY A 119 2.03 18.27 -14.46
N GLU A 120 2.27 16.95 -14.48
CA GLU A 120 2.50 16.24 -15.74
C GLU A 120 1.23 16.02 -16.57
N LEU A 121 0.06 15.88 -15.94
CA LEU A 121 -1.23 15.77 -16.62
C LEU A 121 -1.68 17.08 -17.29
N LEU A 122 -1.32 18.22 -16.71
CA LEU A 122 -1.77 19.54 -17.16
C LEU A 122 -0.75 20.24 -18.07
N LYS A 123 0.38 19.61 -18.40
CA LYS A 123 1.31 20.13 -19.42
C LYS A 123 0.67 20.02 -20.81
N ASN A 124 0.68 21.14 -21.54
CA ASN A 124 0.29 21.22 -22.95
C ASN A 124 1.38 20.60 -23.83
#